data_91eeb64fbbce6de220ceab55a186e4c7
#
_entry.id   91eeb64fbbce6de220ceab55a186e4c7
#
_cell.length_a   1.000
_cell.length_b   1.000
_cell.length_c   1.000
_cell.angle_alpha   90.00
_cell.angle_beta   90.00
_cell.angle_gamma   90.00
#
_symmetry.space_group_name_H-M   'P 1'
#
loop_
_entity.id
_entity.type
_entity.pdbx_description
1 polymer ?
#
loop_
_entity_poly.entity_id
_entity_poly.type
_entity_poly.pdbx_seq_one_letter_code
_entity_poly.pdbx_strand_id
1 'polypeptide(L)'
;MTFSGHSSQDSDLSFRLEGANIIDGFRRRGYQTIGSGAVEWFNTSTETGSVLSKPFEHFFFAGNTWSLSLQLEWIEECLLTTNPEQPRFVFLNVGETHVPYWHDGASWDRWPSPCIPFGGDSCSAVLSSSRQRNCLEWVDTQLANLLDQFKESTILICSDHGDCWGEDGLREHGISHPSTLTVPLIMRVRGQPIISTPTPSRFHNVLSRLRRFL
;
A
#
# COMPACT_ATOMS: atom_id res chain seq x y z
N MET A 1 -18.35 4.14 11.51
CA MET A 1 -18.54 3.53 10.19
C MET A 1 -18.58 2.02 10.41
N THR A 2 -19.70 1.40 10.17
CA THR A 2 -19.87 -0.05 10.29
C THR A 2 -19.71 -0.64 8.90
N PHE A 3 -18.62 -1.38 8.68
CA PHE A 3 -18.52 -2.26 7.51
C PHE A 3 -19.34 -3.52 7.81
N SER A 4 -20.49 -3.62 7.22
CA SER A 4 -21.26 -4.88 7.19
C SER A 4 -20.72 -5.74 6.06
N GLY A 5 -20.43 -7.00 6.39
CA GLY A 5 -19.87 -7.97 5.47
C GLY A 5 -20.68 -8.12 4.17
N HIS A 6 -19.99 -8.51 3.11
CA HIS A 6 -20.50 -8.70 1.75
C HIS A 6 -21.84 -9.45 1.73
N SER A 7 -22.91 -8.71 1.55
CA SER A 7 -24.14 -9.26 1.02
C SER A 7 -24.21 -8.83 -0.45
N SER A 8 -24.69 -9.71 -1.29
CA SER A 8 -24.87 -9.52 -2.73
C SER A 8 -25.85 -8.38 -3.15
N GLN A 9 -26.23 -7.53 -2.20
CA GLN A 9 -27.11 -6.37 -2.41
C GLN A 9 -26.38 -5.02 -2.28
N ASP A 10 -25.07 -5.00 -1.93
CA ASP A 10 -24.29 -3.76 -1.74
C ASP A 10 -23.55 -3.29 -3.02
N SER A 11 -23.93 -3.81 -4.20
CA SER A 11 -23.28 -3.46 -5.48
C SER A 11 -23.45 -1.98 -5.90
N ASP A 12 -24.34 -1.24 -5.24
CA ASP A 12 -24.64 0.15 -5.58
C ASP A 12 -24.02 1.17 -4.62
N LEU A 13 -23.24 0.74 -3.62
CA LEU A 13 -22.55 1.64 -2.71
C LEU A 13 -21.21 2.06 -3.29
N SER A 14 -21.08 3.34 -3.64
CA SER A 14 -19.83 3.94 -4.05
C SER A 14 -19.30 4.88 -2.98
N PHE A 15 -17.96 4.88 -2.78
CA PHE A 15 -17.32 5.86 -1.91
C PHE A 15 -17.01 7.12 -2.72
N ARG A 16 -17.44 8.27 -2.22
CA ARG A 16 -17.12 9.56 -2.80
C ARG A 16 -16.27 10.36 -1.83
N LEU A 17 -15.18 10.91 -2.34
CA LEU A 17 -14.43 11.94 -1.64
C LEU A 17 -15.14 13.27 -1.88
N GLU A 18 -15.75 13.81 -0.83
CA GLU A 18 -16.35 15.13 -0.88
C GLU A 18 -15.35 16.18 -0.40
N GLY A 19 -15.22 17.26 -1.15
CA GLY A 19 -14.36 18.38 -0.83
C GLY A 19 -12.94 18.27 -1.43
N ALA A 20 -12.02 19.05 -0.86
CA ALA A 20 -10.65 19.14 -1.33
C ALA A 20 -9.84 17.89 -0.87
N ASN A 21 -9.05 17.34 -1.77
CA ASN A 21 -8.11 16.25 -1.50
C ASN A 21 -6.66 16.71 -1.69
N ILE A 22 -5.72 15.90 -1.21
CA ILE A 22 -4.30 16.23 -1.24
C ILE A 22 -3.76 16.30 -2.68
N ILE A 23 -4.27 15.48 -3.59
CA ILE A 23 -3.82 15.41 -4.99
C ILE A 23 -4.17 16.72 -5.70
N ASP A 24 -5.41 17.20 -5.55
CA ASP A 24 -5.82 18.50 -6.07
C ASP A 24 -5.00 19.65 -5.46
N GLY A 25 -4.62 19.52 -4.19
CA GLY A 25 -3.75 20.46 -3.51
C GLY A 25 -2.38 20.57 -4.20
N PHE A 26 -1.76 19.45 -4.53
CA PHE A 26 -0.50 19.39 -5.25
C PHE A 26 -0.62 19.91 -6.69
N ARG A 27 -1.66 19.49 -7.42
CA ARG A 27 -1.92 19.99 -8.79
C ARG A 27 -2.05 21.50 -8.84
N ARG A 28 -2.81 22.11 -7.94
CA ARG A 28 -2.98 23.57 -7.84
C ARG A 28 -1.67 24.31 -7.56
N ARG A 29 -0.68 23.61 -7.01
CA ARG A 29 0.68 24.14 -6.79
C ARG A 29 1.64 23.84 -7.92
N GLY A 30 1.14 23.34 -9.04
CA GLY A 30 1.94 23.05 -10.23
C GLY A 30 2.72 21.73 -10.18
N TYR A 31 2.39 20.84 -9.24
CA TYR A 31 2.99 19.51 -9.21
C TYR A 31 2.33 18.61 -10.27
N GLN A 32 3.16 17.82 -10.93
CA GLN A 32 2.70 16.67 -11.67
C GLN A 32 2.29 15.58 -10.67
N THR A 33 1.12 14.99 -10.87
CA THR A 33 0.59 13.97 -9.97
C THR A 33 0.50 12.63 -10.67
N ILE A 34 1.29 11.66 -10.17
CA ILE A 34 1.41 10.31 -10.71
C ILE A 34 0.91 9.36 -9.62
N GLY A 35 -0.04 8.51 -9.94
CA GLY A 35 -0.62 7.55 -8.99
C GLY A 35 -0.66 6.15 -9.55
N SER A 36 -0.45 5.14 -8.70
CA SER A 36 -0.72 3.74 -9.03
C SER A 36 -1.36 3.02 -7.85
N GLY A 37 -2.39 2.23 -8.14
CA GLY A 37 -3.13 1.43 -7.17
C GLY A 37 -3.08 -0.06 -7.51
N ALA A 38 -2.85 -0.91 -6.50
CA ALA A 38 -2.84 -2.36 -6.65
C ALA A 38 -4.19 -2.99 -6.32
N VAL A 39 -4.87 -2.48 -5.28
CA VAL A 39 -6.12 -3.11 -4.81
C VAL A 39 -7.33 -2.65 -5.62
N GLU A 40 -8.39 -3.46 -5.61
CA GLU A 40 -9.60 -3.28 -6.42
C GLU A 40 -10.29 -1.93 -6.20
N TRP A 41 -10.09 -1.28 -5.05
CA TRP A 41 -10.57 0.08 -4.77
C TRP A 41 -10.08 1.13 -5.80
N PHE A 42 -8.96 0.85 -6.47
CA PHE A 42 -8.38 1.70 -7.50
C PHE A 42 -8.73 1.28 -8.93
N ASN A 43 -9.61 0.29 -9.09
CA ASN A 43 -10.07 -0.13 -10.42
C ASN A 43 -10.84 1.02 -11.10
N THR A 44 -10.21 1.63 -12.09
CA THR A 44 -10.73 2.80 -12.80
C THR A 44 -12.04 2.56 -13.56
N SER A 45 -12.43 1.30 -13.75
CA SER A 45 -13.71 0.93 -14.37
C SER A 45 -14.88 0.96 -13.38
N THR A 46 -14.62 1.03 -12.09
CA THR A 46 -15.64 1.18 -11.05
C THR A 46 -15.86 2.64 -10.69
N GLU A 47 -17.03 2.98 -10.13
CA GLU A 47 -17.32 4.35 -9.68
C GLU A 47 -16.32 4.80 -8.60
N THR A 48 -16.08 3.96 -7.60
CA THR A 48 -15.10 4.24 -6.51
C THR A 48 -13.70 4.46 -7.07
N GLY A 49 -13.19 3.54 -7.89
CA GLY A 49 -11.85 3.64 -8.45
C GLY A 49 -11.68 4.84 -9.38
N SER A 50 -12.73 5.17 -10.15
CA SER A 50 -12.76 6.38 -10.97
C SER A 50 -12.66 7.65 -10.12
N VAL A 51 -13.40 7.73 -9.00
CA VAL A 51 -13.32 8.87 -8.08
C VAL A 51 -11.96 9.01 -7.43
N LEU A 52 -11.34 7.89 -7.02
CA LEU A 52 -10.03 7.89 -6.38
C LEU A 52 -8.88 8.20 -7.35
N SER A 53 -8.99 7.76 -8.61
CA SER A 53 -7.94 7.93 -9.62
C SER A 53 -8.01 9.25 -10.40
N LYS A 54 -9.21 9.75 -10.66
CA LYS A 54 -9.45 10.97 -11.47
C LYS A 54 -8.68 12.23 -11.03
N PRO A 55 -8.39 12.47 -9.74
CA PRO A 55 -7.60 13.63 -9.34
C PRO A 55 -6.15 13.60 -9.83
N PHE A 56 -5.59 12.44 -10.13
CA PHE A 56 -4.24 12.32 -10.68
C PHE A 56 -4.19 12.74 -12.15
N GLU A 57 -3.06 13.29 -12.55
CA GLU A 57 -2.77 13.60 -13.96
C GLU A 57 -2.45 12.33 -14.74
N HIS A 58 -1.69 11.42 -14.11
CA HIS A 58 -1.41 10.09 -14.61
C HIS A 58 -1.77 9.05 -13.55
N PHE A 59 -2.55 8.04 -13.93
CA PHE A 59 -2.94 6.99 -13.01
C PHE A 59 -2.91 5.62 -13.69
N PHE A 60 -2.40 4.62 -12.96
CA PHE A 60 -2.29 3.25 -13.41
C PHE A 60 -2.92 2.27 -12.43
N PHE A 61 -3.74 1.35 -12.94
CA PHE A 61 -4.26 0.20 -12.23
C PHE A 61 -3.99 -1.05 -13.07
N ALA A 62 -3.17 -1.97 -12.56
CA ALA A 62 -2.74 -3.16 -13.31
C ALA A 62 -3.79 -4.28 -13.38
N GLY A 63 -4.96 -4.12 -12.72
CA GLY A 63 -5.99 -5.15 -12.65
C GLY A 63 -5.62 -6.35 -11.76
N ASN A 64 -4.60 -6.19 -10.92
CA ASN A 64 -4.05 -7.26 -10.09
C ASN A 64 -3.44 -6.67 -8.81
N THR A 65 -3.79 -7.25 -7.66
CA THR A 65 -3.29 -6.81 -6.35
C THR A 65 -1.77 -6.97 -6.22
N TRP A 66 -1.20 -8.02 -6.79
CA TRP A 66 0.24 -8.32 -6.74
C TRP A 66 0.92 -7.83 -8.02
N SER A 67 1.07 -6.55 -8.15
CA SER A 67 1.47 -5.89 -9.40
C SER A 67 2.60 -4.88 -9.25
N LEU A 68 3.33 -4.89 -8.13
CA LEU A 68 4.33 -3.87 -7.84
C LEU A 68 5.37 -3.71 -8.96
N SER A 69 5.84 -4.80 -9.57
CA SER A 69 6.79 -4.71 -10.68
C SER A 69 6.23 -3.91 -11.86
N LEU A 70 4.99 -4.18 -12.27
CA LEU A 70 4.32 -3.44 -13.35
C LEU A 70 4.05 -1.97 -12.96
N GLN A 71 3.70 -1.72 -11.70
CA GLN A 71 3.49 -0.37 -11.20
C GLN A 71 4.79 0.44 -11.26
N LEU A 72 5.92 -0.16 -10.87
CA LEU A 72 7.22 0.49 -10.89
C LEU A 72 7.69 0.77 -12.33
N GLU A 73 7.58 -0.20 -13.24
CA GLU A 73 7.88 0.00 -14.67
C GLU A 73 7.08 1.18 -15.23
N TRP A 74 5.79 1.22 -14.98
CA TRP A 74 4.94 2.31 -15.45
C TRP A 74 5.28 3.67 -14.81
N ILE A 75 5.59 3.70 -13.50
CA ILE A 75 6.03 4.95 -12.84
C ILE A 75 7.35 5.44 -13.45
N GLU A 76 8.31 4.54 -13.68
CA GLU A 76 9.58 4.90 -14.30
C GLU A 76 9.38 5.48 -15.72
N GLU A 77 8.49 4.89 -16.52
CA GLU A 77 8.13 5.43 -17.83
C GLU A 77 7.51 6.83 -17.73
N CYS A 78 6.60 7.05 -16.78
CA CYS A 78 6.04 8.37 -16.51
C CYS A 78 7.12 9.39 -16.13
N LEU A 79 8.07 8.99 -15.26
CA LEU A 79 9.15 9.88 -14.81
C LEU A 79 10.10 10.26 -15.94
N LEU A 80 10.31 9.38 -16.93
CA LEU A 80 11.14 9.62 -18.10
C LEU A 80 10.47 10.50 -19.17
N THR A 81 9.17 10.35 -19.32
CA THR A 81 8.40 11.01 -20.40
C THR A 81 7.85 12.38 -20.01
N THR A 82 7.88 12.71 -18.73
CA THR A 82 7.32 13.94 -18.17
C THR A 82 8.39 15.01 -17.92
N ASN A 83 7.98 16.29 -17.78
CA ASN A 83 8.93 17.39 -17.60
C ASN A 83 9.74 17.22 -16.29
N PRO A 84 11.09 17.05 -16.36
CA PRO A 84 11.93 16.84 -15.19
C PRO A 84 12.01 18.05 -14.24
N GLU A 85 11.75 19.25 -14.73
CA GLU A 85 11.81 20.50 -13.95
C GLU A 85 10.52 20.72 -13.13
N GLN A 86 9.44 20.02 -13.46
CA GLN A 86 8.19 20.13 -12.73
C GLN A 86 8.25 19.31 -11.44
N PRO A 87 7.88 19.87 -10.27
CA PRO A 87 7.84 19.11 -9.05
C PRO A 87 6.79 17.98 -9.15
N ARG A 88 7.06 16.85 -8.51
CA ARG A 88 6.26 15.63 -8.64
C ARG A 88 5.67 15.22 -7.31
N PHE A 89 4.42 14.77 -7.35
CA PHE A 89 3.77 14.01 -6.29
C PHE A 89 3.52 12.61 -6.82
N VAL A 90 4.15 11.61 -6.20
CA VAL A 90 3.99 10.20 -6.57
C VAL A 90 3.25 9.47 -5.45
N PHE A 91 2.20 8.76 -5.79
CA PHE A 91 1.44 7.88 -4.90
C PHE A 91 1.53 6.44 -5.40
N LEU A 92 1.86 5.53 -4.51
CA LEU A 92 1.95 4.11 -4.82
C LEU A 92 1.23 3.31 -3.73
N ASN A 93 0.18 2.58 -4.11
CA ASN A 93 -0.49 1.61 -3.26
C ASN A 93 0.01 0.21 -3.62
N VAL A 94 0.63 -0.46 -2.65
CA VAL A 94 1.28 -1.77 -2.80
C VAL A 94 0.39 -2.85 -2.21
N GLY A 95 0.14 -3.92 -2.96
CA GLY A 95 -0.77 -5.00 -2.56
C GLY A 95 -0.10 -6.27 -2.05
N GLU A 96 1.19 -6.45 -2.21
CA GLU A 96 1.90 -7.69 -1.89
C GLU A 96 1.87 -8.05 -0.41
N THR A 97 1.78 -7.05 0.47
CA THR A 97 1.66 -7.23 1.91
C THR A 97 0.23 -7.46 2.40
N HIS A 98 -0.76 -7.36 1.50
CA HIS A 98 -2.15 -7.71 1.77
C HIS A 98 -2.34 -9.24 1.75
N VAL A 99 -3.32 -9.76 2.51
CA VAL A 99 -3.68 -11.19 2.46
C VAL A 99 -3.95 -11.63 1.00
N PRO A 100 -3.50 -12.79 0.60
CA PRO A 100 -2.86 -13.90 1.30
C PRO A 100 -1.34 -13.79 1.50
N TYR A 101 -0.76 -12.58 1.41
CA TYR A 101 0.67 -12.31 1.54
C TYR A 101 1.49 -13.06 0.49
N TRP A 102 1.55 -12.50 -0.69
CA TRP A 102 2.22 -13.11 -1.83
C TRP A 102 2.89 -12.03 -2.70
N HIS A 103 3.97 -12.40 -3.34
CA HIS A 103 4.65 -11.59 -4.36
C HIS A 103 5.10 -12.48 -5.51
N ASP A 104 5.39 -11.91 -6.65
CA ASP A 104 5.94 -12.65 -7.79
C ASP A 104 7.30 -13.25 -7.42
N GLY A 105 7.50 -14.54 -7.76
CA GLY A 105 8.69 -15.29 -7.37
C GLY A 105 8.71 -15.81 -5.92
N ALA A 106 7.62 -15.69 -5.16
CA ALA A 106 7.53 -16.30 -3.84
C ALA A 106 7.69 -17.82 -3.91
N SER A 107 8.36 -18.41 -2.92
CA SER A 107 8.58 -19.87 -2.85
C SER A 107 7.37 -20.68 -2.35
N TRP A 108 6.22 -20.03 -2.22
CA TRP A 108 4.97 -20.64 -1.79
C TRP A 108 3.82 -20.23 -2.72
N ASP A 109 2.81 -21.07 -2.78
CA ASP A 109 1.60 -20.78 -3.54
C ASP A 109 0.80 -19.65 -2.88
N ARG A 110 0.19 -18.81 -3.71
CA ARG A 110 -0.68 -17.73 -3.26
C ARG A 110 -1.86 -18.26 -2.43
N TRP A 111 -2.42 -19.38 -2.84
CA TRP A 111 -3.54 -20.04 -2.16
C TRP A 111 -3.13 -21.42 -1.65
N PRO A 112 -3.72 -21.90 -0.52
CA PRO A 112 -4.68 -21.20 0.33
C PRO A 112 -4.05 -20.08 1.16
N SER A 113 -4.89 -19.07 1.54
CA SER A 113 -4.46 -18.01 2.45
C SER A 113 -4.15 -18.59 3.84
N PRO A 114 -3.03 -18.19 4.48
CA PRO A 114 -2.72 -18.59 5.85
C PRO A 114 -3.49 -17.79 6.90
N CYS A 115 -4.23 -16.76 6.48
CA CYS A 115 -5.07 -15.92 7.32
C CYS A 115 -6.45 -15.81 6.64
N ILE A 116 -7.47 -16.39 7.23
CA ILE A 116 -8.85 -16.41 6.69
C ILE A 116 -9.78 -15.92 7.78
N PRO A 117 -10.69 -14.95 7.48
CA PRO A 117 -11.73 -14.55 8.42
C PRO A 117 -12.55 -15.79 8.81
N PHE A 118 -12.81 -15.97 10.08
CA PHE A 118 -13.53 -17.15 10.59
C PHE A 118 -12.89 -18.49 10.20
N GLY A 119 -11.62 -18.48 9.79
CA GLY A 119 -10.89 -19.69 9.40
C GLY A 119 -10.63 -20.59 10.59
N GLY A 120 -10.83 -21.90 10.37
CA GLY A 120 -10.59 -22.96 11.34
C GLY A 120 -9.08 -23.31 11.46
N ASP A 121 -8.79 -24.61 11.59
CA ASP A 121 -7.44 -25.14 11.86
C ASP A 121 -6.38 -24.86 10.79
N SER A 122 -6.80 -24.41 9.60
CA SER A 122 -5.89 -24.03 8.50
C SER A 122 -5.21 -22.68 8.67
N CYS A 123 -5.69 -21.84 9.61
CA CYS A 123 -5.11 -20.53 9.87
C CYS A 123 -3.87 -20.62 10.77
N SER A 124 -2.79 -19.99 10.34
CA SER A 124 -1.52 -20.01 11.06
C SER A 124 -0.97 -18.60 11.23
N ALA A 125 -0.93 -18.11 12.46
CA ALA A 125 -0.32 -16.83 12.82
C ALA A 125 1.17 -16.78 12.44
N VAL A 126 1.90 -17.90 12.65
CA VAL A 126 3.32 -18.00 12.31
C VAL A 126 3.52 -17.90 10.80
N LEU A 127 2.71 -18.64 10.03
CA LEU A 127 2.80 -18.62 8.57
C LEU A 127 2.40 -17.26 8.00
N SER A 128 1.31 -16.66 8.49
CA SER A 128 0.85 -15.33 8.10
C SER A 128 1.93 -14.27 8.34
N SER A 129 2.49 -14.24 9.55
CA SER A 129 3.57 -13.33 9.92
C SER A 129 4.83 -13.54 9.06
N SER A 130 5.20 -14.80 8.78
CA SER A 130 6.36 -15.13 7.96
C SER A 130 6.16 -14.68 6.52
N ARG A 131 5.00 -14.98 5.90
CA ARG A 131 4.70 -14.58 4.53
C ARG A 131 4.63 -13.06 4.39
N GLN A 132 3.93 -12.36 5.27
CA GLN A 132 3.84 -10.89 5.23
C GLN A 132 5.23 -10.25 5.37
N ARG A 133 6.09 -10.77 6.25
CA ARG A 133 7.47 -10.30 6.38
C ARG A 133 8.26 -10.49 5.08
N ASN A 134 8.18 -11.68 4.47
CA ASN A 134 8.87 -11.95 3.21
C ASN A 134 8.39 -11.03 2.08
N CYS A 135 7.07 -10.79 2.01
CA CYS A 135 6.51 -9.82 1.06
C CYS A 135 7.07 -8.42 1.30
N LEU A 136 7.14 -7.99 2.56
CA LEU A 136 7.67 -6.66 2.90
C LEU A 136 9.17 -6.54 2.58
N GLU A 137 9.96 -7.59 2.80
CA GLU A 137 11.39 -7.64 2.42
C GLU A 137 11.56 -7.60 0.89
N TRP A 138 10.69 -8.27 0.16
CA TRP A 138 10.68 -8.21 -1.29
C TRP A 138 10.29 -6.81 -1.80
N VAL A 139 9.22 -6.22 -1.27
CA VAL A 139 8.78 -4.85 -1.58
C VAL A 139 9.88 -3.83 -1.32
N ASP A 140 10.58 -3.92 -0.18
CA ASP A 140 11.73 -3.08 0.16
C ASP A 140 12.82 -3.14 -0.94
N THR A 141 13.11 -4.35 -1.41
CA THR A 141 14.08 -4.55 -2.49
C THR A 141 13.62 -3.92 -3.81
N GLN A 142 12.34 -4.07 -4.17
CA GLN A 142 11.79 -3.52 -5.40
C GLN A 142 11.76 -1.97 -5.39
N LEU A 143 11.45 -1.37 -4.24
CA LEU A 143 11.35 0.08 -4.10
C LEU A 143 12.69 0.81 -4.10
N ALA A 144 13.81 0.11 -3.96
CA ALA A 144 15.14 0.71 -3.75
C ALA A 144 15.49 1.78 -4.81
N ASN A 145 15.30 1.47 -6.09
CA ASN A 145 15.61 2.38 -7.20
C ASN A 145 14.71 3.63 -7.19
N LEU A 146 13.41 3.45 -6.95
CA LEU A 146 12.48 4.57 -6.88
C LEU A 146 12.81 5.48 -5.68
N LEU A 147 13.11 4.90 -4.53
CA LEU A 147 13.47 5.66 -3.33
C LEU A 147 14.78 6.43 -3.50
N ASP A 148 15.77 5.88 -4.24
CA ASP A 148 17.02 6.59 -4.53
C ASP A 148 16.78 7.78 -5.48
N GLN A 149 15.91 7.64 -6.49
CA GLN A 149 15.53 8.76 -7.37
C GLN A 149 14.89 9.92 -6.58
N PHE A 150 14.18 9.61 -5.48
CA PHE A 150 13.51 10.58 -4.61
C PHE A 150 14.27 10.88 -3.31
N LYS A 151 15.57 10.58 -3.24
CA LYS A 151 16.39 10.76 -2.00
C LYS A 151 16.37 12.19 -1.44
N GLU A 152 16.22 13.21 -2.29
CA GLU A 152 16.14 14.62 -1.90
C GLU A 152 14.69 15.11 -1.69
N SER A 153 13.73 14.21 -1.65
CA SER A 153 12.31 14.53 -1.55
C SER A 153 11.75 14.22 -0.15
N THR A 154 10.56 14.69 0.11
CA THR A 154 9.75 14.19 1.25
C THR A 154 9.18 12.84 0.87
N ILE A 155 9.38 11.83 1.72
CA ILE A 155 8.87 10.48 1.53
C ILE A 155 8.07 10.08 2.76
N LEU A 156 6.88 9.50 2.54
CA LEU A 156 6.07 8.82 3.54
C LEU A 156 5.86 7.37 3.12
N ILE A 157 6.13 6.44 4.03
CA ILE A 157 5.82 5.03 3.86
C ILE A 157 4.99 4.60 5.07
N CYS A 158 3.78 4.13 4.82
CA CYS A 158 2.87 3.66 5.86
C CYS A 158 2.01 2.52 5.32
N SER A 159 1.27 1.85 6.21
CA SER A 159 0.14 1.02 5.82
C SER A 159 -1.16 1.78 6.10
N ASP A 160 -2.23 1.45 5.40
CA ASP A 160 -3.60 1.92 5.62
C ASP A 160 -4.24 1.23 6.84
N HIS A 161 -3.90 -0.04 7.05
CA HIS A 161 -4.29 -0.85 8.22
C HIS A 161 -3.26 -1.95 8.49
N GLY A 162 -3.42 -2.65 9.61
CA GLY A 162 -2.75 -3.90 9.91
C GLY A 162 -3.70 -5.09 9.81
N ASP A 163 -3.21 -6.28 10.17
CA ASP A 163 -3.98 -7.53 10.23
C ASP A 163 -3.89 -8.18 11.61
N CYS A 164 -4.96 -8.83 12.03
CA CYS A 164 -4.95 -9.82 13.10
C CYS A 164 -4.60 -11.19 12.55
N TRP A 165 -3.78 -11.94 13.26
CA TRP A 165 -3.40 -13.32 12.90
C TRP A 165 -3.87 -14.36 13.90
N GLY A 166 -4.91 -14.04 14.70
CA GLY A 166 -5.47 -14.86 15.77
C GLY A 166 -5.48 -14.16 17.12
N GLU A 167 -5.00 -12.91 17.19
CA GLU A 167 -5.10 -12.09 18.41
C GLU A 167 -6.57 -11.97 18.80
N ASP A 168 -6.89 -12.29 20.07
CA ASP A 168 -8.25 -12.32 20.63
C ASP A 168 -9.25 -13.14 19.80
N GLY A 169 -8.77 -14.16 19.06
CA GLY A 169 -9.57 -14.97 18.15
C GLY A 169 -9.91 -14.29 16.82
N LEU A 170 -9.41 -13.07 16.59
CA LEU A 170 -9.68 -12.26 15.39
C LEU A 170 -8.62 -12.52 14.30
N ARG A 171 -9.03 -12.35 13.04
CA ARG A 171 -8.17 -12.56 11.87
C ARG A 171 -8.46 -11.55 10.78
N GLU A 172 -7.43 -11.25 9.96
CA GLU A 172 -7.46 -10.24 8.90
C GLU A 172 -7.78 -8.83 9.45
N HIS A 173 -8.47 -8.03 8.66
CA HIS A 173 -8.78 -6.62 8.91
C HIS A 173 -10.29 -6.35 8.76
N GLY A 174 -10.68 -5.06 8.74
CA GLY A 174 -12.09 -4.65 8.75
C GLY A 174 -12.73 -4.71 10.14
N ILE A 175 -11.92 -4.88 11.17
CA ILE A 175 -12.31 -4.98 12.57
C ILE A 175 -11.61 -3.93 13.43
N SER A 176 -12.24 -3.53 14.54
CA SER A 176 -11.64 -2.59 15.49
C SER A 176 -10.78 -3.33 16.50
N HIS A 177 -9.49 -3.47 16.21
CA HIS A 177 -8.50 -4.10 17.07
C HIS A 177 -7.17 -3.34 17.00
N PRO A 178 -6.36 -3.27 18.09
CA PRO A 178 -5.06 -2.59 18.06
C PRO A 178 -4.14 -3.05 16.93
N SER A 179 -4.14 -4.35 16.60
CA SER A 179 -3.32 -4.90 15.50
C SER A 179 -3.74 -4.40 14.11
N THR A 180 -5.00 -4.01 13.92
CA THR A 180 -5.49 -3.45 12.65
C THR A 180 -5.41 -1.93 12.60
N LEU A 181 -5.48 -1.27 13.76
CA LEU A 181 -5.50 0.20 13.87
C LEU A 181 -4.13 0.82 14.10
N THR A 182 -3.10 0.01 14.39
CA THR A 182 -1.73 0.48 14.62
C THR A 182 -0.83 0.05 13.47
N VAL A 183 -0.35 1.03 12.71
CA VAL A 183 0.50 0.81 11.54
C VAL A 183 1.85 1.50 11.68
N PRO A 184 2.90 1.00 11.02
CA PRO A 184 4.18 1.70 10.97
C PRO A 184 4.06 2.97 10.12
N LEU A 185 4.77 4.01 10.52
CA LEU A 185 5.00 5.21 9.73
C LEU A 185 6.50 5.47 9.65
N ILE A 186 7.03 5.56 8.43
CA ILE A 186 8.38 6.03 8.16
C ILE A 186 8.24 7.32 7.35
N MET A 187 8.91 8.36 7.80
CA MET A 187 8.85 9.66 7.12
C MET A 187 10.23 10.28 7.03
N ARG A 188 10.58 10.75 5.84
CA ARG A 188 11.66 11.71 5.63
C ARG A 188 11.06 12.99 5.10
N VAL A 189 11.36 14.09 5.76
CA VAL A 189 11.02 15.43 5.27
C VAL A 189 12.25 16.02 4.62
N ARG A 190 12.13 16.58 3.42
CA ARG A 190 13.24 17.19 2.68
C ARG A 190 14.06 18.13 3.57
N GLY A 191 15.37 17.91 3.63
CA GLY A 191 16.30 18.69 4.44
C GLY A 191 16.20 18.46 5.97
N GLN A 192 15.44 17.44 6.42
CA GLN A 192 15.29 17.10 7.83
C GLN A 192 15.79 15.68 8.10
N PRO A 193 16.15 15.34 9.33
CA PRO A 193 16.45 13.98 9.73
C PRO A 193 15.25 13.05 9.52
N ILE A 194 15.53 11.76 9.37
CA ILE A 194 14.49 10.73 9.28
C ILE A 194 13.69 10.67 10.58
N ILE A 195 12.38 10.70 10.46
CA ILE A 195 11.45 10.51 11.56
C ILE A 195 10.76 9.15 11.36
N SER A 196 10.83 8.30 12.37
CA SER A 196 10.11 7.03 12.40
C SER A 196 9.41 6.84 13.74
N THR A 197 8.20 6.29 13.71
CA THR A 197 7.54 5.87 14.95
C THR A 197 8.23 4.62 15.50
N PRO A 198 8.24 4.42 16.83
CA PRO A 198 8.67 3.16 17.40
C PRO A 198 7.89 2.00 16.80
N THR A 199 8.60 1.02 16.27
CA THR A 199 7.99 -0.15 15.66
C THR A 199 7.88 -1.25 16.70
N PRO A 200 6.75 -1.97 16.81
CA PRO A 200 6.67 -3.18 17.58
C PRO A 200 7.80 -4.14 17.18
N SER A 201 8.36 -4.85 18.14
CA SER A 201 9.57 -5.70 17.98
C SER A 201 9.48 -6.71 16.82
N ARG A 202 8.28 -7.08 16.38
CA ARG A 202 8.02 -8.01 15.27
C ARG A 202 8.58 -7.57 13.92
N PHE A 203 8.73 -6.26 13.67
CA PHE A 203 9.14 -5.73 12.35
C PHE A 203 10.46 -4.96 12.39
N HIS A 204 11.16 -4.97 13.52
CA HIS A 204 12.34 -4.13 13.74
C HIS A 204 13.44 -4.32 12.67
N ASN A 205 13.66 -5.54 12.24
CA ASN A 205 14.73 -5.86 11.27
C ASN A 205 14.40 -5.44 9.84
N VAL A 206 13.12 -5.49 9.44
CA VAL A 206 12.69 -5.13 8.08
C VAL A 206 12.70 -3.62 7.91
N LEU A 207 12.09 -2.90 8.86
CA LEU A 207 12.07 -1.44 8.82
C LEU A 207 13.46 -0.80 9.00
N SER A 208 14.42 -1.51 9.58
CA SER A 208 15.80 -1.04 9.65
C SER A 208 16.51 -1.02 8.29
N ARG A 209 16.06 -1.85 7.33
CA ARG A 209 16.58 -1.84 5.95
C ARG A 209 16.01 -0.69 5.16
N LEU A 210 14.69 -0.47 5.19
CA LEU A 210 14.04 0.70 4.59
C LEU A 210 14.66 2.02 5.06
N ARG A 211 15.12 2.09 6.31
CA ARG A 211 15.83 3.25 6.86
C ARG A 211 17.17 3.55 6.19
N ARG A 212 17.79 2.62 5.45
CA ARG A 212 19.06 2.87 4.75
C ARG A 212 18.88 3.70 3.49
N PHE A 213 17.69 3.69 2.91
CA PHE A 213 17.35 4.46 1.71
C PHE A 213 16.67 5.80 2.03
N LEU A 214 16.29 6.02 3.27
CA LEU A 214 15.72 7.25 3.79
C LEU A 214 16.76 8.05 4.55
#